data_d7f50532f70aa3a8554d6cbc5190ffe9
#
_entry.id   d7f50532f70aa3a8554d6cbc5190ffe9
#
_cell.length_a   1.000
_cell.length_b   1.000
_cell.length_c   1.000
_cell.angle_alpha   90.00
_cell.angle_beta   90.00
_cell.angle_gamma   90.00
#
_symmetry.space_group_name_H-M   'P 1'
#
loop_
_entity.id
_entity.type
_entity.pdbx_description
1 polymer ?
#
loop_
_entity_poly.entity_id
_entity_poly.type
_entity_poly.pdbx_seq_one_letter_code
_entity_poly.pdbx_strand_id
1 'polypeptide(L)'
;IKRIRELRPDMILLSGGIDGGTISHVVELAEILAAANPQPRLGQDYKLPVIYAGNNKAQEDIRETLGEMVDLDIVDNIRPVLERENLEPSRDKIHDLFMEHVMQQAPGYKKLMSWTDAPIMPTPGAVGSLIEMIAEKEDITVVGVDIGGATTDIFSVFQGKFNRTVSANLGMSYSICNVLAESGLDNVLRWVPFDIDRKELTNRIGNKMIRPTTVPQSLEELFIEQSIAREALRLSFKQHKEFAVGLKGIQKERTISDAFDQTTSGQSLVNMMDLDLLVGSGGVLSHAPRRQQSAKMLIDSFMPEGITQLAVDSIFMMPQLGVLAHVDKKEFGEEARKAALEVFHKDCLIRLGTCITPVGRSKAGDVVMTAELEMPDGEKIEQQLVKDQIIKINAPYEPISALLRPAKNMDIGAGTGEEVKTDIYGGKVGIIFDC
;
A
#
# COMPACT_ATOMS: atom_id res chain seq x y z
N ILE A 1 19.64 12.89 -23.67
CA ILE A 1 19.57 12.11 -24.93
C ILE A 1 20.20 10.73 -24.76
N LYS A 2 21.52 10.63 -24.48
CA LYS A 2 22.22 9.33 -24.34
C LYS A 2 21.52 8.40 -23.36
N ARG A 3 21.15 8.89 -22.17
CA ARG A 3 20.50 8.11 -21.12
C ARG A 3 19.12 7.58 -21.54
N ILE A 4 18.34 8.36 -22.29
CA ILE A 4 17.03 7.93 -22.81
C ILE A 4 17.20 6.75 -23.78
N ARG A 5 18.19 6.82 -24.67
CA ARG A 5 18.51 5.74 -25.61
C ARG A 5 18.98 4.45 -24.91
N GLU A 6 19.77 4.61 -23.85
CA GLU A 6 20.30 3.47 -23.09
C GLU A 6 19.20 2.76 -22.28
N LEU A 7 18.25 3.52 -21.71
CA LEU A 7 17.15 2.98 -20.91
C LEU A 7 16.18 2.15 -21.74
N ARG A 8 15.96 2.50 -23.02
CA ARG A 8 14.98 1.85 -23.89
C ARG A 8 13.64 1.63 -23.18
N PRO A 9 12.92 2.69 -22.85
CA PRO A 9 11.66 2.61 -22.10
C PRO A 9 10.60 1.87 -22.92
N ASP A 10 9.67 1.22 -22.23
CA ASP A 10 8.52 0.58 -22.87
C ASP A 10 7.40 1.60 -23.19
N MET A 11 7.33 2.69 -22.42
CA MET A 11 6.47 3.87 -22.64
C MET A 11 7.08 5.10 -21.96
N ILE A 12 6.63 6.29 -22.35
CA ILE A 12 7.06 7.56 -21.76
C ILE A 12 5.81 8.37 -21.37
N LEU A 13 5.77 8.88 -20.15
CA LEU A 13 4.84 9.92 -19.72
C LEU A 13 5.57 11.28 -19.78
N LEU A 14 5.13 12.15 -20.67
CA LEU A 14 5.61 13.53 -20.81
C LEU A 14 4.59 14.48 -20.21
N SER A 15 4.99 15.24 -19.21
CA SER A 15 4.13 16.23 -18.57
C SER A 15 4.91 17.47 -18.21
N GLY A 16 4.22 18.60 -18.05
CA GLY A 16 4.82 19.86 -17.62
C GLY A 16 3.91 21.07 -17.82
N GLY A 17 4.04 22.01 -16.90
CA GLY A 17 3.23 23.23 -16.86
C GLY A 17 1.79 23.01 -16.43
N ILE A 18 1.21 24.02 -15.78
CA ILE A 18 -0.25 24.11 -15.55
C ILE A 18 -0.93 24.57 -16.84
N ASP A 19 -2.23 24.34 -16.97
CA ASP A 19 -2.99 24.77 -18.14
C ASP A 19 -2.95 26.30 -18.28
N GLY A 20 -2.66 26.74 -19.49
CA GLY A 20 -2.52 28.17 -19.79
C GLY A 20 -1.21 28.82 -19.30
N GLY A 21 -0.34 28.08 -18.63
CA GLY A 21 0.98 28.52 -18.19
C GLY A 21 2.03 28.53 -19.31
N THR A 22 3.33 28.59 -18.92
CA THR A 22 4.46 28.56 -19.85
C THR A 22 4.58 27.19 -20.51
N ILE A 23 4.78 27.18 -21.84
CA ILE A 23 4.88 25.96 -22.65
C ILE A 23 6.34 25.62 -23.03
N SER A 24 7.26 26.59 -23.00
CA SER A 24 8.62 26.45 -23.55
C SER A 24 9.38 25.24 -23.00
N HIS A 25 9.30 24.98 -21.68
CA HIS A 25 10.05 23.87 -21.08
C HIS A 25 9.54 22.49 -21.50
N VAL A 26 8.24 22.30 -21.64
CA VAL A 26 7.69 21.01 -22.05
C VAL A 26 7.90 20.76 -23.55
N VAL A 27 7.88 21.82 -24.37
CA VAL A 27 8.24 21.74 -25.80
C VAL A 27 9.73 21.41 -25.95
N GLU A 28 10.63 22.03 -25.20
CA GLU A 28 12.05 21.68 -25.18
C GLU A 28 12.29 20.21 -24.78
N LEU A 29 11.54 19.69 -23.81
CA LEU A 29 11.60 18.27 -23.45
C LEU A 29 11.15 17.36 -24.61
N ALA A 30 10.13 17.76 -25.36
CA ALA A 30 9.69 17.02 -26.56
C ALA A 30 10.75 17.04 -27.65
N GLU A 31 11.42 18.17 -27.90
CA GLU A 31 12.53 18.30 -28.82
C GLU A 31 13.72 17.39 -28.43
N ILE A 32 14.05 17.35 -27.13
CA ILE A 32 15.07 16.45 -26.58
C ILE A 32 14.67 14.99 -26.81
N LEU A 33 13.40 14.65 -26.60
CA LEU A 33 12.87 13.31 -26.83
C LEU A 33 12.93 12.94 -28.33
N ALA A 34 12.53 13.84 -29.21
CA ALA A 34 12.63 13.68 -30.67
C ALA A 34 14.09 13.45 -31.10
N ALA A 35 15.02 14.28 -30.60
CA ALA A 35 16.44 14.13 -30.87
C ALA A 35 17.04 12.83 -30.31
N ALA A 36 16.48 12.31 -29.21
CA ALA A 36 16.86 11.02 -28.65
C ALA A 36 16.39 9.86 -29.52
N ASN A 37 15.26 9.99 -30.21
CA ASN A 37 14.62 8.94 -31.01
C ASN A 37 14.63 7.57 -30.30
N PRO A 38 14.03 7.46 -29.12
CA PRO A 38 14.05 6.23 -28.35
C PRO A 38 13.24 5.14 -29.07
N GLN A 39 13.76 3.92 -29.02
CA GLN A 39 13.10 2.74 -29.57
C GLN A 39 12.56 1.88 -28.43
N PRO A 40 11.40 1.23 -28.60
CA PRO A 40 10.85 0.34 -27.57
C PRO A 40 11.82 -0.79 -27.25
N ARG A 41 11.79 -1.26 -26.00
CA ARG A 41 12.67 -2.35 -25.57
C ARG A 41 12.27 -3.70 -26.17
N LEU A 42 10.98 -3.95 -26.27
CA LEU A 42 10.38 -5.17 -26.79
C LEU A 42 9.67 -4.87 -28.11
N GLY A 43 10.15 -5.52 -29.22
CA GLY A 43 9.59 -5.35 -30.54
C GLY A 43 10.29 -4.28 -31.39
N GLN A 44 10.22 -4.46 -32.73
CA GLN A 44 10.73 -3.50 -33.70
C GLN A 44 9.65 -2.99 -34.65
N ASP A 45 8.43 -3.53 -34.51
CA ASP A 45 7.34 -3.31 -35.46
C ASP A 45 6.31 -2.25 -34.99
N TYR A 46 6.57 -1.58 -33.87
CA TYR A 46 5.68 -0.53 -33.38
C TYR A 46 6.47 0.69 -32.87
N LYS A 47 5.83 1.85 -32.93
CA LYS A 47 6.38 3.09 -32.39
C LYS A 47 6.32 3.08 -30.88
N LEU A 48 7.27 3.77 -30.23
CA LEU A 48 7.27 3.91 -28.77
C LEU A 48 6.03 4.68 -28.31
N PRO A 49 5.21 4.13 -27.41
CA PRO A 49 4.08 4.86 -26.83
C PRO A 49 4.56 6.04 -25.99
N VAL A 50 4.01 7.22 -26.23
CA VAL A 50 4.26 8.44 -25.46
C VAL A 50 2.92 9.05 -25.08
N ILE A 51 2.69 9.22 -23.78
CA ILE A 51 1.51 9.89 -23.24
C ILE A 51 1.90 11.33 -22.93
N TYR A 52 1.22 12.28 -23.53
CA TYR A 52 1.33 13.68 -23.14
C TYR A 52 0.19 14.06 -22.21
N ALA A 53 0.55 14.49 -21.01
CA ALA A 53 -0.38 14.88 -19.92
C ALA A 53 0.06 16.19 -19.25
N GLY A 54 0.37 17.18 -20.05
CA GLY A 54 0.83 18.50 -19.61
C GLY A 54 -0.09 19.64 -20.08
N ASN A 55 0.46 20.86 -20.05
CA ASN A 55 -0.25 22.08 -20.42
C ASN A 55 -0.98 21.95 -21.75
N ASN A 56 -2.29 22.19 -21.72
CA ASN A 56 -3.16 22.10 -22.89
C ASN A 56 -2.75 22.99 -24.06
N LYS A 57 -2.11 24.13 -23.81
CA LYS A 57 -1.61 25.03 -24.86
C LYS A 57 -0.41 24.49 -25.63
N ALA A 58 0.32 23.52 -25.08
CA ALA A 58 1.46 22.91 -25.76
C ALA A 58 1.10 21.69 -26.62
N GLN A 59 -0.14 21.25 -26.60
CA GLN A 59 -0.55 19.99 -27.27
C GLN A 59 -0.25 19.99 -28.77
N GLU A 60 -0.41 21.11 -29.45
CA GLU A 60 -0.14 21.22 -30.90
C GLU A 60 1.35 21.14 -31.19
N ASP A 61 2.17 21.90 -30.47
CA ASP A 61 3.63 21.87 -30.60
C ASP A 61 4.19 20.45 -30.33
N ILE A 62 3.59 19.74 -29.36
CA ILE A 62 3.97 18.36 -29.03
C ILE A 62 3.59 17.41 -30.18
N ARG A 63 2.40 17.60 -30.79
CA ARG A 63 2.01 16.79 -31.97
C ARG A 63 2.93 17.02 -33.16
N GLU A 64 3.26 18.26 -33.44
CA GLU A 64 4.18 18.61 -34.54
C GLU A 64 5.57 18.02 -34.29
N THR A 65 6.05 18.04 -33.03
CA THR A 65 7.41 17.59 -32.69
C THR A 65 7.53 16.07 -32.64
N LEU A 66 6.53 15.35 -32.14
CA LEU A 66 6.61 13.93 -31.80
C LEU A 66 5.71 13.02 -32.63
N GLY A 67 4.60 13.52 -33.17
CA GLY A 67 3.52 12.70 -33.72
C GLY A 67 3.91 11.75 -34.84
N GLU A 68 4.91 12.11 -35.65
CA GLU A 68 5.40 11.20 -36.71
C GLU A 68 6.39 10.13 -36.20
N MET A 69 7.05 10.40 -35.08
CA MET A 69 8.14 9.56 -34.58
C MET A 69 7.70 8.50 -33.56
N VAL A 70 6.66 8.81 -32.77
CA VAL A 70 6.17 8.00 -31.66
C VAL A 70 4.68 7.70 -31.84
N ASP A 71 4.16 6.80 -31.03
CA ASP A 71 2.72 6.61 -30.86
C ASP A 71 2.26 7.54 -29.75
N LEU A 72 1.68 8.70 -30.16
CA LEU A 72 1.39 9.82 -29.26
C LEU A 72 -0.07 9.84 -28.85
N ASP A 73 -0.30 9.63 -27.56
CA ASP A 73 -1.57 9.85 -26.89
C ASP A 73 -1.57 11.16 -26.10
N ILE A 74 -2.61 11.96 -26.26
CA ILE A 74 -2.79 13.19 -25.48
C ILE A 74 -3.97 13.00 -24.54
N VAL A 75 -3.72 13.17 -23.25
CA VAL A 75 -4.72 13.11 -22.19
C VAL A 75 -4.73 14.41 -21.40
N ASP A 76 -5.71 14.55 -20.51
CA ASP A 76 -5.79 15.72 -19.64
C ASP A 76 -4.53 15.90 -18.78
N ASN A 77 -4.21 17.15 -18.50
CA ASN A 77 -3.05 17.52 -17.71
C ASN A 77 -3.11 16.89 -16.30
N ILE A 78 -2.03 16.23 -15.89
CA ILE A 78 -1.93 15.65 -14.53
C ILE A 78 -2.01 16.71 -13.42
N ARG A 79 -1.72 17.97 -13.74
CA ARG A 79 -1.80 19.11 -12.80
C ARG A 79 -2.32 20.34 -13.53
N PRO A 80 -3.63 20.41 -13.84
CA PRO A 80 -4.19 21.51 -14.62
C PRO A 80 -4.08 22.85 -13.91
N VAL A 81 -4.11 22.86 -12.60
CA VAL A 81 -3.86 24.02 -11.72
C VAL A 81 -2.92 23.64 -10.58
N LEU A 82 -2.27 24.60 -9.94
CA LEU A 82 -1.28 24.32 -8.88
C LEU A 82 -1.87 23.55 -7.68
N GLU A 83 -3.15 23.79 -7.39
CA GLU A 83 -3.85 23.30 -6.21
C GLU A 83 -4.50 21.92 -6.42
N ARG A 84 -4.54 21.40 -7.65
CA ARG A 84 -5.27 20.18 -7.96
C ARG A 84 -4.50 19.27 -8.92
N GLU A 85 -4.43 17.99 -8.56
CA GLU A 85 -4.02 16.90 -9.45
C GLU A 85 -5.21 16.27 -10.15
N ASN A 86 -4.97 15.79 -11.38
CA ASN A 86 -5.89 15.02 -12.19
C ASN A 86 -5.15 13.83 -12.79
N LEU A 87 -4.96 12.79 -11.98
CA LEU A 87 -4.11 11.65 -12.33
C LEU A 87 -4.87 10.56 -13.09
N GLU A 88 -6.20 10.51 -12.98
CA GLU A 88 -7.05 9.44 -13.51
C GLU A 88 -6.86 9.24 -15.03
N PRO A 89 -6.95 10.26 -15.90
CA PRO A 89 -6.79 10.07 -17.34
C PRO A 89 -5.43 9.48 -17.75
N SER A 90 -4.36 9.88 -17.04
CA SER A 90 -3.02 9.35 -17.28
C SER A 90 -2.86 7.91 -16.79
N ARG A 91 -3.46 7.58 -15.64
CA ARG A 91 -3.46 6.21 -15.09
C ARG A 91 -4.19 5.23 -16.01
N ASP A 92 -5.36 5.62 -16.50
CA ASP A 92 -6.16 4.81 -17.40
C ASP A 92 -5.39 4.56 -18.71
N LYS A 93 -4.80 5.61 -19.27
CA LYS A 93 -4.02 5.46 -20.50
C LYS A 93 -2.75 4.62 -20.31
N ILE A 94 -2.04 4.79 -19.20
CA ILE A 94 -0.90 3.92 -18.85
C ILE A 94 -1.35 2.46 -18.72
N HIS A 95 -2.52 2.24 -18.11
CA HIS A 95 -3.10 0.90 -17.98
C HIS A 95 -3.40 0.28 -19.35
N ASP A 96 -4.08 0.99 -20.24
CA ASP A 96 -4.44 0.53 -21.57
C ASP A 96 -3.19 0.14 -22.37
N LEU A 97 -2.18 1.01 -22.39
CA LEU A 97 -0.91 0.76 -23.08
C LEU A 97 -0.13 -0.41 -22.46
N PHE A 98 -0.16 -0.55 -21.13
CA PHE A 98 0.44 -1.70 -20.46
C PHE A 98 -0.25 -3.01 -20.85
N MET A 99 -1.58 -3.01 -20.91
CA MET A 99 -2.33 -4.17 -21.35
C MET A 99 -2.03 -4.52 -22.82
N GLU A 100 -1.96 -3.54 -23.69
CA GLU A 100 -1.74 -3.74 -25.13
C GLU A 100 -0.30 -4.15 -25.47
N HIS A 101 0.66 -3.40 -24.95
CA HIS A 101 2.08 -3.56 -25.37
C HIS A 101 2.89 -4.53 -24.49
N VAL A 102 2.42 -4.82 -23.28
CA VAL A 102 3.13 -5.72 -22.34
C VAL A 102 2.34 -7.01 -22.13
N MET A 103 1.14 -6.93 -21.60
CA MET A 103 0.39 -8.12 -21.20
C MET A 103 -0.09 -8.95 -22.40
N GLN A 104 -0.61 -8.33 -23.45
CA GLN A 104 -1.09 -9.01 -24.64
C GLN A 104 0.03 -9.68 -25.47
N GLN A 105 1.29 -9.33 -25.21
CA GLN A 105 2.43 -10.00 -25.85
C GLN A 105 2.71 -11.38 -25.27
N ALA A 106 2.19 -11.69 -24.08
CA ALA A 106 2.31 -13.03 -23.50
C ALA A 106 1.51 -14.06 -24.33
N PRO A 107 2.12 -15.23 -24.67
CA PRO A 107 1.46 -16.23 -25.47
C PRO A 107 0.13 -16.69 -24.87
N GLY A 108 -0.95 -16.61 -25.64
CA GLY A 108 -2.29 -17.02 -25.22
C GLY A 108 -3.09 -15.98 -24.47
N TYR A 109 -2.51 -14.85 -24.09
CA TYR A 109 -3.21 -13.82 -23.31
C TYR A 109 -4.39 -13.20 -24.10
N LYS A 110 -4.22 -12.92 -25.41
CA LYS A 110 -5.32 -12.44 -26.28
C LYS A 110 -6.51 -13.40 -26.32
N LYS A 111 -6.21 -14.73 -26.30
CA LYS A 111 -7.26 -15.75 -26.25
C LYS A 111 -7.98 -15.75 -24.89
N LEU A 112 -7.23 -15.59 -23.79
CA LEU A 112 -7.80 -15.46 -22.44
C LEU A 112 -8.75 -14.26 -22.35
N MET A 113 -8.33 -13.11 -22.89
CA MET A 113 -9.17 -11.90 -22.92
C MET A 113 -10.49 -12.11 -23.66
N SER A 114 -10.53 -12.94 -24.70
CA SER A 114 -11.75 -13.24 -25.44
C SER A 114 -12.75 -14.15 -24.73
N TRP A 115 -12.41 -14.66 -23.53
CA TRP A 115 -13.29 -15.56 -22.76
C TRP A 115 -14.19 -14.81 -21.77
N THR A 116 -13.97 -13.51 -21.60
CA THR A 116 -14.74 -12.69 -20.67
C THR A 116 -15.14 -11.38 -21.32
N ASP A 117 -16.35 -10.92 -20.99
CA ASP A 117 -16.84 -9.58 -21.34
C ASP A 117 -16.48 -8.54 -20.25
N ALA A 118 -16.03 -9.03 -19.07
CA ALA A 118 -15.56 -8.15 -18.01
C ALA A 118 -14.13 -7.67 -18.28
N PRO A 119 -13.77 -6.44 -17.88
CA PRO A 119 -12.42 -5.94 -18.04
C PRO A 119 -11.43 -6.77 -17.24
N ILE A 120 -10.29 -7.12 -17.84
CA ILE A 120 -9.19 -7.77 -17.13
C ILE A 120 -8.41 -6.70 -16.40
N MET A 121 -8.37 -6.80 -15.08
CA MET A 121 -7.67 -5.86 -14.22
C MET A 121 -6.37 -6.48 -13.68
N PRO A 122 -5.27 -5.71 -13.59
CA PRO A 122 -4.10 -6.17 -12.84
C PRO A 122 -4.44 -6.27 -11.35
N THR A 123 -3.89 -7.30 -10.70
CA THR A 123 -4.12 -7.55 -9.26
C THR A 123 -4.04 -6.30 -8.38
N PRO A 124 -2.99 -5.43 -8.51
CA PRO A 124 -2.92 -4.23 -7.69
C PRO A 124 -4.06 -3.23 -7.94
N GLY A 125 -4.57 -3.16 -9.16
CA GLY A 125 -5.72 -2.32 -9.49
C GLY A 125 -6.98 -2.81 -8.80
N ALA A 126 -7.27 -4.10 -8.92
CA ALA A 126 -8.44 -4.73 -8.32
C ALA A 126 -8.41 -4.66 -6.78
N VAL A 127 -7.28 -5.01 -6.15
CA VAL A 127 -7.11 -4.90 -4.69
C VAL A 127 -7.31 -3.45 -4.23
N GLY A 128 -6.71 -2.50 -4.95
CA GLY A 128 -6.86 -1.07 -4.65
C GLY A 128 -8.31 -0.61 -4.67
N SER A 129 -9.09 -1.01 -5.68
CA SER A 129 -10.52 -0.69 -5.78
C SER A 129 -11.34 -1.23 -4.59
N LEU A 130 -11.00 -2.43 -4.09
CA LEU A 130 -11.66 -2.98 -2.90
C LEU A 130 -11.29 -2.19 -1.63
N ILE A 131 -10.01 -1.85 -1.44
CA ILE A 131 -9.55 -1.07 -0.28
C ILE A 131 -10.17 0.33 -0.26
N GLU A 132 -10.22 1.00 -1.41
CA GLU A 132 -10.87 2.30 -1.55
C GLU A 132 -12.36 2.23 -1.21
N MET A 133 -13.02 1.18 -1.70
CA MET A 133 -14.44 0.95 -1.41
C MET A 133 -14.71 0.68 0.07
N ILE A 134 -13.85 -0.09 0.77
CA ILE A 134 -13.97 -0.31 2.22
C ILE A 134 -13.88 1.03 2.95
N ALA A 135 -12.85 1.83 2.65
CA ALA A 135 -12.65 3.13 3.27
C ALA A 135 -13.84 4.07 3.06
N GLU A 136 -14.38 4.13 1.82
CA GLU A 136 -15.52 4.97 1.46
C GLU A 136 -16.81 4.54 2.16
N LYS A 137 -17.11 3.23 2.18
CA LYS A 137 -18.39 2.74 2.69
C LYS A 137 -18.46 2.66 4.20
N GLU A 138 -17.33 2.44 4.87
CA GLU A 138 -17.24 2.37 6.32
C GLU A 138 -16.81 3.71 6.94
N ASP A 139 -16.45 4.71 6.12
CA ASP A 139 -15.93 6.02 6.53
C ASP A 139 -14.72 5.89 7.48
N ILE A 140 -13.75 5.05 7.09
CA ILE A 140 -12.56 4.73 7.88
C ILE A 140 -11.27 4.96 7.10
N THR A 141 -10.19 5.12 7.84
CA THR A 141 -8.83 5.15 7.32
C THR A 141 -8.27 3.73 7.22
N VAL A 142 -7.78 3.36 6.04
CA VAL A 142 -7.34 1.99 5.76
C VAL A 142 -5.93 1.95 5.19
N VAL A 143 -5.13 1.00 5.67
CA VAL A 143 -3.92 0.54 4.98
C VAL A 143 -4.12 -0.93 4.60
N GLY A 144 -3.95 -1.22 3.32
CA GLY A 144 -3.94 -2.58 2.80
C GLY A 144 -2.56 -2.96 2.30
N VAL A 145 -2.19 -4.23 2.40
CA VAL A 145 -0.97 -4.77 1.81
C VAL A 145 -1.23 -6.10 1.14
N ASP A 146 -0.70 -6.26 -0.08
CA ASP A 146 -0.62 -7.55 -0.77
C ASP A 146 0.85 -7.90 -1.02
N ILE A 147 1.35 -8.89 -0.28
CA ILE A 147 2.74 -9.36 -0.40
C ILE A 147 2.81 -10.60 -1.29
N GLY A 148 3.24 -10.37 -2.53
CA GLY A 148 3.36 -11.39 -3.56
C GLY A 148 4.76 -12.03 -3.64
N GLY A 149 4.95 -12.84 -4.67
CA GLY A 149 6.23 -13.50 -4.94
C GLY A 149 7.31 -12.59 -5.52
N ALA A 150 6.93 -11.61 -6.32
CA ALA A 150 7.83 -10.67 -7.00
C ALA A 150 7.70 -9.24 -6.46
N THR A 151 6.50 -8.83 -6.07
CA THR A 151 6.14 -7.48 -5.64
C THR A 151 5.49 -7.48 -4.27
N THR A 152 5.53 -6.34 -3.61
CA THR A 152 4.69 -6.02 -2.46
C THR A 152 3.97 -4.72 -2.76
N ASP A 153 2.64 -4.77 -2.72
CA ASP A 153 1.77 -3.65 -3.04
C ASP A 153 1.18 -3.08 -1.75
N ILE A 154 1.32 -1.78 -1.55
CA ILE A 154 0.74 -1.06 -0.41
C ILE A 154 -0.33 -0.11 -0.92
N PHE A 155 -1.47 -0.14 -0.26
CA PHE A 155 -2.62 0.71 -0.51
C PHE A 155 -2.93 1.50 0.74
N SER A 156 -3.28 2.76 0.61
CA SER A 156 -3.73 3.56 1.75
C SER A 156 -4.83 4.53 1.36
N VAL A 157 -5.76 4.74 2.28
CA VAL A 157 -6.76 5.81 2.19
C VAL A 157 -6.66 6.64 3.46
N PHE A 158 -6.12 7.86 3.33
CA PHE A 158 -6.03 8.85 4.39
C PHE A 158 -6.68 10.14 3.92
N GLN A 159 -7.51 10.75 4.75
CA GLN A 159 -8.23 11.98 4.41
C GLN A 159 -9.03 11.88 3.10
N GLY A 160 -9.62 10.71 2.83
CA GLY A 160 -10.35 10.41 1.60
C GLY A 160 -9.50 10.32 0.34
N LYS A 161 -8.16 10.29 0.46
CA LYS A 161 -7.24 10.18 -0.68
C LYS A 161 -6.66 8.78 -0.76
N PHE A 162 -6.94 8.12 -1.87
CA PHE A 162 -6.36 6.82 -2.20
C PHE A 162 -4.94 6.97 -2.74
N ASN A 163 -4.01 6.18 -2.20
CA ASN A 163 -2.65 6.06 -2.67
C ASN A 163 -2.28 4.59 -2.83
N ARG A 164 -1.51 4.28 -3.88
CA ARG A 164 -0.99 2.95 -4.15
C ARG A 164 0.49 3.01 -4.49
N THR A 165 1.27 2.10 -3.93
CA THR A 165 2.68 1.91 -4.27
C THR A 165 2.94 0.44 -4.57
N VAL A 166 3.53 0.17 -5.72
CA VAL A 166 3.99 -1.16 -6.13
C VAL A 166 5.49 -1.23 -5.92
N SER A 167 5.93 -1.99 -4.92
CA SER A 167 7.35 -2.25 -4.69
C SER A 167 7.80 -3.44 -5.54
N ALA A 168 8.24 -3.15 -6.76
CA ALA A 168 8.45 -4.12 -7.83
C ALA A 168 9.52 -5.19 -7.53
N ASN A 169 10.40 -4.97 -6.56
CA ASN A 169 11.52 -5.85 -6.24
C ASN A 169 11.52 -6.35 -4.79
N LEU A 170 10.41 -6.21 -4.07
CA LEU A 170 10.30 -6.58 -2.67
C LEU A 170 9.27 -7.69 -2.46
N GLY A 171 9.49 -8.84 -3.12
CA GLY A 171 8.60 -10.00 -3.03
C GLY A 171 9.23 -11.19 -2.34
N MET A 172 8.43 -12.19 -2.00
CA MET A 172 8.76 -13.32 -1.14
C MET A 172 9.35 -14.54 -1.85
N SER A 173 9.51 -14.48 -3.20
CA SER A 173 10.11 -15.59 -3.94
C SER A 173 11.05 -15.10 -5.05
N TYR A 174 10.55 -14.60 -6.16
CA TYR A 174 11.39 -14.13 -7.27
C TYR A 174 12.31 -12.97 -6.88
N SER A 175 11.87 -12.11 -5.96
CA SER A 175 12.60 -10.92 -5.53
C SER A 175 13.17 -11.03 -4.10
N ILE A 176 13.12 -12.21 -3.50
CA ILE A 176 13.49 -12.40 -2.09
C ILE A 176 14.96 -12.00 -1.79
N CYS A 177 15.87 -12.21 -2.74
CA CYS A 177 17.26 -11.79 -2.61
C CYS A 177 17.43 -10.27 -2.66
N ASN A 178 16.53 -9.54 -3.34
CA ASN A 178 16.53 -8.09 -3.32
C ASN A 178 16.09 -7.57 -1.95
N VAL A 179 15.09 -8.22 -1.33
CA VAL A 179 14.70 -7.90 0.06
C VAL A 179 15.89 -8.05 0.99
N LEU A 180 16.63 -9.16 0.89
CA LEU A 180 17.83 -9.39 1.68
C LEU A 180 18.92 -8.33 1.44
N ALA A 181 19.13 -7.96 0.16
CA ALA A 181 20.12 -6.96 -0.21
C ALA A 181 19.78 -5.57 0.32
N GLU A 182 18.51 -5.16 0.23
CA GLU A 182 18.06 -3.85 0.67
C GLU A 182 17.90 -3.74 2.20
N SER A 183 17.41 -4.79 2.85
CA SER A 183 17.28 -4.80 4.31
C SER A 183 18.63 -4.95 5.01
N GLY A 184 19.54 -5.73 4.42
CA GLY A 184 20.72 -6.23 5.07
C GLY A 184 20.45 -7.44 5.98
N LEU A 185 21.45 -8.34 6.07
CA LEU A 185 21.31 -9.61 6.76
C LEU A 185 20.99 -9.46 8.25
N ASP A 186 21.56 -8.45 8.93
CA ASP A 186 21.37 -8.23 10.36
C ASP A 186 19.92 -7.88 10.70
N ASN A 187 19.25 -7.13 9.82
CA ASN A 187 17.84 -6.83 9.99
C ASN A 187 16.93 -8.05 9.84
N VAL A 188 17.30 -9.01 9.01
CA VAL A 188 16.57 -10.29 8.91
C VAL A 188 16.86 -11.15 10.12
N LEU A 189 18.14 -11.25 10.54
CA LEU A 189 18.59 -12.08 11.68
C LEU A 189 17.88 -11.70 12.99
N ARG A 190 17.64 -10.42 13.23
CA ARG A 190 16.96 -9.96 14.48
C ARG A 190 15.57 -10.59 14.69
N TRP A 191 14.92 -11.04 13.59
CA TRP A 191 13.61 -11.67 13.63
C TRP A 191 13.64 -13.20 13.72
N VAL A 192 14.82 -13.82 13.48
CA VAL A 192 14.97 -15.27 13.52
C VAL A 192 15.07 -15.73 14.99
N PRO A 193 14.12 -16.57 15.48
CA PRO A 193 14.05 -16.91 16.91
C PRO A 193 14.96 -18.07 17.33
N PHE A 194 15.99 -18.39 16.54
CA PHE A 194 16.97 -19.45 16.81
C PHE A 194 18.35 -19.10 16.25
N ASP A 195 19.37 -19.74 16.77
CA ASP A 195 20.74 -19.54 16.29
C ASP A 195 20.92 -20.14 14.90
N ILE A 196 21.39 -19.31 13.97
CA ILE A 196 21.71 -19.72 12.60
C ILE A 196 22.97 -19.02 12.11
N ASP A 197 23.81 -19.75 11.41
CA ASP A 197 24.97 -19.16 10.75
C ASP A 197 24.55 -18.21 9.61
N ARG A 198 25.25 -17.07 9.50
CA ARG A 198 24.95 -16.01 8.52
C ARG A 198 24.95 -16.52 7.08
N LYS A 199 25.91 -17.37 6.74
CA LYS A 199 26.03 -17.96 5.40
C LYS A 199 24.92 -18.96 5.14
N GLU A 200 24.54 -19.73 6.14
CA GLU A 200 23.41 -20.67 6.02
C GLU A 200 22.09 -19.93 5.78
N LEU A 201 21.80 -18.86 6.56
CA LEU A 201 20.61 -18.05 6.34
C LEU A 201 20.58 -17.47 4.92
N THR A 202 21.71 -16.89 4.47
CA THR A 202 21.82 -16.35 3.10
C THR A 202 21.55 -17.44 2.05
N ASN A 203 22.10 -18.65 2.23
CA ASN A 203 21.88 -19.75 1.30
C ASN A 203 20.42 -20.23 1.30
N ARG A 204 19.76 -20.33 2.45
CA ARG A 204 18.35 -20.72 2.54
C ARG A 204 17.45 -19.71 1.83
N ILE A 205 17.71 -18.41 2.00
CA ILE A 205 16.98 -17.35 1.28
C ILE A 205 17.26 -17.44 -0.23
N GLY A 206 18.52 -17.62 -0.64
CA GLY A 206 18.89 -17.76 -2.04
C GLY A 206 18.25 -18.99 -2.71
N ASN A 207 18.11 -20.10 -1.97
CA ASN A 207 17.42 -21.29 -2.48
C ASN A 207 15.94 -21.04 -2.79
N LYS A 208 15.27 -20.18 -2.02
CA LYS A 208 13.88 -19.78 -2.30
C LYS A 208 13.76 -19.04 -3.64
N MET A 209 14.73 -18.18 -3.99
CA MET A 209 14.74 -17.52 -5.30
C MET A 209 14.89 -18.52 -6.46
N ILE A 210 15.73 -19.55 -6.28
CA ILE A 210 15.94 -20.61 -7.31
C ILE A 210 14.69 -21.50 -7.43
N ARG A 211 13.97 -21.71 -6.33
CA ARG A 211 12.75 -22.53 -6.26
C ARG A 211 11.57 -21.71 -5.72
N PRO A 212 11.08 -20.74 -6.49
CA PRO A 212 10.16 -19.70 -6.00
C PRO A 212 8.80 -20.22 -5.53
N THR A 213 8.39 -21.41 -5.98
CA THR A 213 7.10 -22.01 -5.62
C THR A 213 7.16 -22.92 -4.38
N THR A 214 8.33 -23.09 -3.75
CA THR A 214 8.43 -23.87 -2.52
C THR A 214 7.72 -23.18 -1.36
N VAL A 215 7.08 -23.97 -0.51
CA VAL A 215 6.50 -23.53 0.77
C VAL A 215 7.31 -24.10 1.92
N PRO A 216 7.36 -23.43 3.08
CA PRO A 216 8.08 -23.95 4.25
C PRO A 216 7.60 -25.33 4.65
N GLN A 217 8.56 -26.27 4.85
CA GLN A 217 8.27 -27.65 5.27
C GLN A 217 8.66 -27.90 6.73
N SER A 218 9.40 -26.98 7.34
CA SER A 218 9.81 -27.01 8.75
C SER A 218 9.50 -25.71 9.46
N LEU A 219 9.51 -25.73 10.79
CA LEU A 219 9.32 -24.51 11.60
C LEU A 219 10.43 -23.51 11.37
N GLU A 220 11.67 -23.96 11.17
CA GLU A 220 12.80 -23.08 10.89
C GLU A 220 12.61 -22.33 9.57
N GLU A 221 12.21 -23.05 8.50
CA GLU A 221 11.93 -22.45 7.21
C GLU A 221 10.80 -21.43 7.31
N LEU A 222 9.72 -21.75 8.05
CA LEU A 222 8.62 -20.86 8.30
C LEU A 222 9.08 -19.58 9.02
N PHE A 223 9.90 -19.71 10.06
CA PHE A 223 10.41 -18.53 10.78
C PHE A 223 11.34 -17.69 9.92
N ILE A 224 12.19 -18.29 9.09
CA ILE A 224 13.04 -17.55 8.14
C ILE A 224 12.17 -16.79 7.13
N GLU A 225 11.15 -17.45 6.56
CA GLU A 225 10.24 -16.81 5.60
C GLU A 225 9.47 -15.66 6.26
N GLN A 226 8.98 -15.82 7.48
CA GLN A 226 8.33 -14.75 8.22
C GLN A 226 9.28 -13.62 8.64
N SER A 227 10.57 -13.93 8.87
CA SER A 227 11.58 -12.92 9.20
C SER A 227 11.87 -12.01 8.01
N ILE A 228 12.07 -12.58 6.83
CA ILE A 228 12.30 -11.76 5.63
C ILE A 228 11.03 -11.07 5.14
N ALA A 229 9.83 -11.65 5.39
CA ALA A 229 8.56 -11.00 5.10
C ALA A 229 8.39 -9.69 5.87
N ARG A 230 8.79 -9.65 7.14
CA ARG A 230 8.79 -8.40 7.94
C ARG A 230 9.61 -7.31 7.27
N GLU A 231 10.76 -7.66 6.75
CA GLU A 231 11.64 -6.69 6.08
C GLU A 231 11.08 -6.25 4.72
N ALA A 232 10.48 -7.17 3.94
CA ALA A 232 9.80 -6.81 2.69
C ALA A 232 8.64 -5.84 2.94
N LEU A 233 7.79 -6.13 3.92
CA LEU A 233 6.68 -5.28 4.33
C LEU A 233 7.16 -3.92 4.83
N ARG A 234 8.16 -3.90 5.71
CA ARG A 234 8.73 -2.66 6.28
C ARG A 234 9.34 -1.75 5.21
N LEU A 235 10.12 -2.32 4.29
CA LEU A 235 10.74 -1.57 3.20
C LEU A 235 9.68 -1.02 2.22
N SER A 236 8.70 -1.84 1.86
CA SER A 236 7.61 -1.42 0.99
C SER A 236 6.76 -0.33 1.62
N PHE A 237 6.47 -0.43 2.92
CA PHE A 237 5.73 0.60 3.64
C PHE A 237 6.54 1.90 3.80
N LYS A 238 7.86 1.81 4.04
CA LYS A 238 8.73 2.98 4.02
C LYS A 238 8.67 3.69 2.66
N GLN A 239 8.80 2.95 1.56
CA GLN A 239 8.68 3.48 0.21
C GLN A 239 7.29 4.12 -0.03
N HIS A 240 6.22 3.48 0.45
CA HIS A 240 4.87 4.02 0.34
C HIS A 240 4.72 5.38 1.05
N LYS A 241 5.24 5.51 2.27
CA LYS A 241 5.23 6.78 3.01
C LYS A 241 6.02 7.90 2.31
N GLU A 242 7.06 7.56 1.56
CA GLU A 242 7.84 8.52 0.78
C GLU A 242 7.09 9.00 -0.48
N PHE A 243 6.21 8.17 -1.05
CA PHE A 243 5.42 8.49 -2.26
C PHE A 243 4.03 9.06 -1.95
N ALA A 244 3.39 8.59 -0.89
CA ALA A 244 2.09 9.11 -0.43
C ALA A 244 2.29 10.45 0.31
N VAL A 245 2.58 11.49 -0.45
CA VAL A 245 2.87 12.85 0.08
C VAL A 245 1.87 13.86 -0.46
N GLY A 246 1.61 14.88 0.34
CA GLY A 246 0.77 16.01 -0.09
C GLY A 246 1.39 16.82 -1.24
N LEU A 247 0.54 17.54 -1.98
CA LEU A 247 0.95 18.38 -3.09
C LEU A 247 2.01 19.39 -2.66
N LYS A 248 3.13 19.44 -3.40
CA LYS A 248 4.20 20.42 -3.20
C LYS A 248 3.85 21.73 -3.93
N GLY A 249 4.17 22.87 -3.31
CA GLY A 249 4.08 24.19 -3.95
C GLY A 249 2.71 24.85 -3.88
N ILE A 250 1.79 24.40 -3.05
CA ILE A 250 0.56 25.14 -2.72
C ILE A 250 0.91 26.20 -1.69
N GLN A 251 0.76 27.47 -2.05
CA GLN A 251 0.66 28.55 -1.05
C GLN A 251 -0.77 28.51 -0.50
N LYS A 252 -0.97 27.92 0.68
CA LYS A 252 -2.20 28.19 1.43
C LYS A 252 -2.16 29.64 1.91
N GLU A 253 -3.25 30.39 1.72
CA GLU A 253 -3.46 31.62 2.47
C GLU A 253 -3.42 31.28 3.96
N ARG A 254 -2.37 31.70 4.64
CA ARG A 254 -2.15 31.38 6.03
C ARG A 254 -3.07 32.25 6.89
N THR A 255 -3.96 31.63 7.62
CA THR A 255 -4.62 32.26 8.75
C THR A 255 -3.65 32.32 9.95
N ILE A 256 -3.90 33.22 10.90
CA ILE A 256 -3.04 33.37 12.09
C ILE A 256 -2.99 32.10 12.94
N SER A 257 -4.04 31.26 12.92
CA SER A 257 -4.06 29.94 13.55
C SER A 257 -3.15 28.90 12.86
N ASP A 258 -2.97 29.03 11.53
CA ASP A 258 -2.11 28.12 10.76
C ASP A 258 -0.60 28.40 10.96
N ALA A 259 -0.26 29.49 11.64
CA ALA A 259 1.15 29.84 11.94
C ALA A 259 1.78 28.87 12.98
N PHE A 260 0.95 28.14 13.73
CA PHE A 260 1.38 27.14 14.69
C PHE A 260 1.34 25.71 14.13
N ASP A 261 0.55 25.46 13.07
CA ASP A 261 0.54 24.20 12.34
C ASP A 261 1.50 24.32 11.14
N GLN A 262 2.72 23.88 11.32
CA GLN A 262 3.68 23.72 10.24
C GLN A 262 3.28 22.52 9.37
N THR A 263 2.19 22.60 8.60
CA THR A 263 1.95 21.67 7.49
C THR A 263 2.94 21.98 6.38
N THR A 264 4.09 21.37 6.46
CA THR A 264 5.10 21.42 5.42
C THR A 264 4.56 20.73 4.17
N SER A 265 4.48 21.45 3.05
CA SER A 265 4.25 20.86 1.73
C SER A 265 5.24 19.71 1.52
N GLY A 266 4.74 18.49 1.24
CA GLY A 266 5.57 17.30 1.05
C GLY A 266 5.71 16.39 2.27
N GLN A 267 4.93 16.58 3.34
CA GLN A 267 4.77 15.59 4.40
C GLN A 267 3.98 14.38 3.90
N SER A 268 4.30 13.21 4.47
CA SER A 268 3.53 11.99 4.20
C SER A 268 2.06 12.20 4.59
N LEU A 269 1.15 11.74 3.72
CA LEU A 269 -0.29 11.69 4.02
C LEU A 269 -0.61 10.56 5.02
N VAL A 270 0.30 9.60 5.17
CA VAL A 270 0.13 8.44 6.04
C VAL A 270 0.45 8.83 7.48
N ASN A 271 -0.58 8.98 8.29
CA ASN A 271 -0.49 9.16 9.74
C ASN A 271 -1.00 7.90 10.44
N MET A 272 -0.12 7.15 11.09
CA MET A 272 -0.48 5.87 11.70
C MET A 272 -1.39 6.01 12.93
N MET A 273 -1.43 7.19 13.55
CA MET A 273 -2.35 7.49 14.66
C MET A 273 -3.82 7.56 14.21
N ASP A 274 -4.05 7.89 12.93
CA ASP A 274 -5.38 7.99 12.33
C ASP A 274 -5.83 6.67 11.67
N LEU A 275 -5.03 5.59 11.78
CA LEU A 275 -5.31 4.34 11.09
C LEU A 275 -6.35 3.50 11.83
N ASP A 276 -7.52 3.31 11.22
CA ASP A 276 -8.59 2.47 11.76
C ASP A 276 -8.40 0.99 11.45
N LEU A 277 -7.97 0.65 10.22
CA LEU A 277 -7.89 -0.73 9.75
C LEU A 277 -6.60 -1.02 8.97
N LEU A 278 -5.86 -2.05 9.38
CA LEU A 278 -4.72 -2.62 8.66
C LEU A 278 -5.08 -4.01 8.14
N VAL A 279 -5.13 -4.17 6.81
CA VAL A 279 -5.49 -5.42 6.15
C VAL A 279 -4.27 -6.02 5.45
N GLY A 280 -3.91 -7.25 5.84
CA GLY A 280 -2.87 -8.03 5.17
C GLY A 280 -3.43 -9.03 4.17
N SER A 281 -2.79 -9.15 3.01
CA SER A 281 -3.01 -10.18 2.00
C SER A 281 -1.66 -10.72 1.53
N GLY A 282 -1.70 -11.81 0.80
CA GLY A 282 -0.49 -12.46 0.33
C GLY A 282 -0.15 -13.74 1.09
N GLY A 283 0.47 -14.71 0.40
CA GLY A 283 0.63 -16.09 0.87
C GLY A 283 1.19 -16.20 2.30
N VAL A 284 2.20 -15.43 2.63
CA VAL A 284 2.86 -15.47 3.95
C VAL A 284 1.96 -14.93 5.07
N LEU A 285 1.07 -13.98 4.79
CA LEU A 285 0.12 -13.41 5.75
C LEU A 285 -1.16 -14.24 5.82
N SER A 286 -1.75 -14.53 4.67
CA SER A 286 -3.04 -15.21 4.54
C SER A 286 -3.00 -16.66 5.02
N HIS A 287 -1.88 -17.36 4.78
CA HIS A 287 -1.71 -18.77 5.10
C HIS A 287 -0.76 -19.06 6.28
N ALA A 288 -0.44 -18.03 7.09
CA ALA A 288 0.32 -18.28 8.31
C ALA A 288 -0.43 -19.31 9.19
N PRO A 289 0.24 -20.38 9.65
CA PRO A 289 -0.40 -21.48 10.39
C PRO A 289 -1.12 -21.03 11.65
N ARG A 290 -0.66 -19.97 12.27
CA ARG A 290 -1.29 -19.34 13.43
C ARG A 290 -1.55 -17.87 13.15
N ARG A 291 -2.74 -17.40 13.43
CA ARG A 291 -3.13 -15.99 13.17
C ARG A 291 -2.31 -14.95 13.95
N GLN A 292 -1.76 -15.34 15.11
CA GLN A 292 -0.80 -14.53 15.85
C GLN A 292 0.47 -14.22 15.04
N GLN A 293 0.88 -15.11 14.12
CA GLN A 293 2.04 -14.87 13.26
C GLN A 293 1.75 -13.76 12.25
N SER A 294 0.53 -13.75 11.66
CA SER A 294 0.10 -12.66 10.78
C SER A 294 0.03 -11.33 11.52
N ALA A 295 -0.57 -11.32 12.72
CA ALA A 295 -0.65 -10.12 13.54
C ALA A 295 0.74 -9.57 13.87
N LYS A 296 1.67 -10.43 14.31
CA LYS A 296 3.06 -10.02 14.59
C LYS A 296 3.76 -9.44 13.36
N MET A 297 3.64 -10.06 12.20
CA MET A 297 4.26 -9.53 10.97
C MET A 297 3.70 -8.15 10.63
N LEU A 298 2.39 -7.94 10.77
CA LEU A 298 1.76 -6.64 10.53
C LEU A 298 2.22 -5.58 11.54
N ILE A 299 2.20 -5.89 12.84
CA ILE A 299 2.64 -4.97 13.89
C ILE A 299 4.11 -4.61 13.72
N ASP A 300 5.00 -5.61 13.59
CA ASP A 300 6.44 -5.43 13.48
C ASP A 300 6.85 -4.60 12.24
N SER A 301 6.06 -4.67 11.17
CA SER A 301 6.41 -4.03 9.89
C SER A 301 5.78 -2.65 9.70
N PHE A 302 4.53 -2.48 10.15
CA PHE A 302 3.77 -1.25 9.95
C PHE A 302 3.81 -0.34 11.17
N MET A 303 4.09 -0.90 12.36
CA MET A 303 4.14 -0.17 13.63
C MET A 303 2.91 0.75 13.80
N PRO A 304 1.69 0.17 13.89
CA PRO A 304 0.47 0.96 14.07
C PRO A 304 0.55 1.75 15.37
N GLU A 305 -0.02 2.95 15.37
CA GLU A 305 -0.07 3.87 16.49
C GLU A 305 -1.53 4.09 16.90
N GLY A 306 -1.80 4.40 18.16
CA GLY A 306 -3.16 4.59 18.63
C GLY A 306 -3.97 3.29 18.67
N ILE A 307 -5.17 3.28 18.08
CA ILE A 307 -6.13 2.18 18.13
C ILE A 307 -6.40 1.68 16.70
N THR A 308 -5.84 0.54 16.32
CA THR A 308 -5.92 0.01 14.96
C THR A 308 -6.50 -1.41 14.94
N GLN A 309 -7.50 -1.66 14.13
CA GLN A 309 -7.96 -3.02 13.85
C GLN A 309 -7.03 -3.73 12.88
N LEU A 310 -6.68 -4.98 13.17
CA LEU A 310 -5.86 -5.83 12.31
C LEU A 310 -6.72 -6.92 11.67
N ALA A 311 -6.52 -7.14 10.38
CA ALA A 311 -7.23 -8.18 9.63
C ALA A 311 -6.36 -8.79 8.54
N VAL A 312 -6.76 -9.96 8.03
CA VAL A 312 -6.14 -10.60 6.87
C VAL A 312 -7.19 -11.15 5.92
N ASP A 313 -6.97 -11.00 4.62
CA ASP A 313 -7.67 -11.77 3.58
C ASP A 313 -7.19 -13.22 3.64
N SER A 314 -8.05 -14.11 4.10
CA SER A 314 -7.66 -15.49 4.43
C SER A 314 -7.61 -16.43 3.23
N ILE A 315 -8.24 -16.07 2.13
CA ILE A 315 -8.41 -16.93 0.95
C ILE A 315 -8.04 -16.26 -0.38
N PHE A 316 -7.40 -15.11 -0.33
CA PHE A 316 -6.94 -14.41 -1.53
C PHE A 316 -8.04 -13.92 -2.47
N MET A 317 -9.13 -13.42 -1.93
CA MET A 317 -10.29 -12.98 -2.72
C MET A 317 -10.33 -11.47 -3.00
N MET A 318 -9.44 -10.68 -2.39
CA MET A 318 -9.42 -9.23 -2.64
C MET A 318 -9.34 -8.87 -4.13
N PRO A 319 -8.50 -9.51 -4.98
CA PRO A 319 -8.47 -9.18 -6.41
C PRO A 319 -9.79 -9.48 -7.12
N GLN A 320 -10.39 -10.63 -6.87
CA GLN A 320 -11.63 -11.05 -7.53
C GLN A 320 -12.81 -10.18 -7.12
N LEU A 321 -12.90 -9.86 -5.83
CA LEU A 321 -13.95 -8.97 -5.31
C LEU A 321 -13.73 -7.52 -5.76
N GLY A 322 -12.48 -7.09 -5.94
CA GLY A 322 -12.17 -5.81 -6.54
C GLY A 322 -12.62 -5.68 -8.00
N VAL A 323 -12.46 -6.76 -8.79
CA VAL A 323 -13.02 -6.80 -10.16
C VAL A 323 -14.56 -6.73 -10.10
N LEU A 324 -15.20 -7.49 -9.23
CA LEU A 324 -16.66 -7.43 -9.04
C LEU A 324 -17.13 -6.03 -8.65
N ALA A 325 -16.38 -5.35 -7.79
CA ALA A 325 -16.67 -3.97 -7.38
C ALA A 325 -16.53 -2.94 -8.51
N HIS A 326 -15.78 -3.28 -9.56
CA HIS A 326 -15.52 -2.42 -10.72
C HIS A 326 -16.46 -2.69 -11.90
N VAL A 327 -17.32 -3.70 -11.82
CA VAL A 327 -18.32 -3.98 -12.84
C VAL A 327 -19.25 -2.79 -13.03
N ASP A 328 -19.62 -2.51 -14.28
CA ASP A 328 -20.19 -1.28 -14.79
C ASP A 328 -21.23 -0.62 -13.88
N LYS A 329 -20.95 0.62 -13.50
CA LYS A 329 -21.77 1.47 -12.62
C LYS A 329 -23.19 1.75 -13.16
N LYS A 330 -23.47 1.46 -14.44
CA LYS A 330 -24.72 1.87 -15.08
C LYS A 330 -25.92 0.95 -14.83
N GLU A 331 -25.70 -0.35 -14.69
CA GLU A 331 -26.80 -1.31 -14.51
C GLU A 331 -26.82 -1.99 -13.13
N PHE A 332 -25.66 -2.40 -12.58
CA PHE A 332 -25.56 -3.18 -11.34
C PHE A 332 -24.49 -2.69 -10.38
N GLY A 333 -23.87 -1.54 -10.62
CA GLY A 333 -22.67 -1.09 -9.93
C GLY A 333 -22.78 -1.03 -8.41
N GLU A 334 -23.83 -0.46 -7.85
CA GLU A 334 -24.00 -0.37 -6.39
C GLU A 334 -24.33 -1.73 -5.77
N GLU A 335 -25.09 -2.58 -6.43
CA GLU A 335 -25.43 -3.92 -5.96
C GLU A 335 -24.18 -4.83 -5.98
N ALA A 336 -23.37 -4.77 -7.04
CA ALA A 336 -22.13 -5.51 -7.17
C ALA A 336 -21.10 -5.06 -6.12
N ARG A 337 -20.97 -3.76 -5.88
CA ARG A 337 -20.10 -3.21 -4.82
C ARG A 337 -20.53 -3.67 -3.44
N LYS A 338 -21.83 -3.61 -3.15
CA LYS A 338 -22.39 -4.09 -1.88
C LYS A 338 -22.14 -5.59 -1.69
N ALA A 339 -22.40 -6.39 -2.73
CA ALA A 339 -22.15 -7.82 -2.70
C ALA A 339 -20.67 -8.17 -2.50
N ALA A 340 -19.76 -7.46 -3.17
CA ALA A 340 -18.33 -7.64 -3.00
C ALA A 340 -17.88 -7.38 -1.55
N LEU A 341 -18.36 -6.28 -0.94
CA LEU A 341 -18.08 -5.98 0.47
C LEU A 341 -18.66 -7.03 1.42
N GLU A 342 -19.93 -7.41 1.23
CA GLU A 342 -20.59 -8.41 2.08
C GLU A 342 -19.84 -9.73 2.06
N VAL A 343 -19.47 -10.24 0.88
CA VAL A 343 -18.67 -11.46 0.73
C VAL A 343 -17.30 -11.30 1.36
N PHE A 344 -16.65 -10.15 1.16
CA PHE A 344 -15.34 -9.90 1.75
C PHE A 344 -15.38 -9.97 3.27
N HIS A 345 -16.27 -9.23 3.90
CA HIS A 345 -16.36 -9.18 5.36
C HIS A 345 -16.80 -10.50 5.98
N LYS A 346 -17.72 -11.21 5.34
CA LYS A 346 -18.32 -12.43 5.90
C LYS A 346 -17.46 -13.66 5.67
N ASP A 347 -16.91 -13.82 4.47
CA ASP A 347 -16.34 -15.10 4.02
C ASP A 347 -14.82 -15.04 3.81
N CYS A 348 -14.23 -13.85 3.61
CA CYS A 348 -12.82 -13.72 3.26
C CYS A 348 -11.97 -13.12 4.37
N LEU A 349 -12.48 -12.07 5.02
CA LEU A 349 -11.73 -11.29 6.00
C LEU A 349 -11.73 -11.96 7.38
N ILE A 350 -10.56 -12.32 7.86
CA ILE A 350 -10.38 -12.73 9.25
C ILE A 350 -9.93 -11.52 10.07
N ARG A 351 -10.79 -11.09 10.99
CA ARG A 351 -10.44 -10.09 12.00
C ARG A 351 -9.48 -10.71 13.00
N LEU A 352 -8.27 -10.15 13.11
CA LEU A 352 -7.25 -10.61 14.06
C LEU A 352 -7.53 -10.05 15.45
N GLY A 353 -7.95 -8.81 15.53
CA GLY A 353 -8.28 -8.08 16.73
C GLY A 353 -7.81 -6.63 16.66
N THR A 354 -7.92 -5.92 17.79
CA THR A 354 -7.48 -4.53 17.90
C THR A 354 -6.08 -4.47 18.50
N CYS A 355 -5.17 -3.75 17.84
CA CYS A 355 -3.87 -3.36 18.36
C CYS A 355 -3.97 -1.95 18.95
N ILE A 356 -3.48 -1.78 20.17
CA ILE A 356 -3.48 -0.49 20.89
C ILE A 356 -2.04 -0.18 21.25
N THR A 357 -1.51 0.92 20.68
CA THR A 357 -0.11 1.33 20.82
C THR A 357 -0.04 2.79 21.27
N PRO A 358 0.22 3.05 22.56
CA PRO A 358 0.43 4.40 23.05
C PRO A 358 1.78 4.95 22.58
N VAL A 359 1.79 6.18 22.07
CA VAL A 359 2.98 6.85 21.51
C VAL A 359 3.41 7.98 22.43
N GLY A 360 4.70 8.04 22.75
CA GLY A 360 5.23 9.10 23.61
C GLY A 360 6.62 8.80 24.14
N ARG A 361 7.10 9.66 25.03
CA ARG A 361 8.44 9.48 25.65
C ARG A 361 8.29 8.84 27.03
N SER A 362 8.80 7.62 27.17
CA SER A 362 8.82 6.87 28.43
C SER A 362 10.10 6.04 28.52
N LYS A 363 10.44 5.61 29.72
CA LYS A 363 11.57 4.70 29.96
C LYS A 363 11.06 3.27 30.08
N ALA A 364 11.92 2.31 29.80
CA ALA A 364 11.62 0.91 30.04
C ALA A 364 11.14 0.70 31.48
N GLY A 365 10.01 0.02 31.65
CA GLY A 365 9.38 -0.23 32.94
C GLY A 365 8.41 0.85 33.44
N ASP A 366 8.29 2.00 32.78
CA ASP A 366 7.28 3.00 33.12
C ASP A 366 5.88 2.50 32.74
N VAL A 367 4.87 2.81 33.57
CA VAL A 367 3.46 2.61 33.19
C VAL A 367 3.10 3.64 32.13
N VAL A 368 2.74 3.18 30.93
CA VAL A 368 2.44 4.02 29.78
C VAL A 368 0.94 4.23 29.58
N MET A 369 0.12 3.30 30.06
CA MET A 369 -1.33 3.38 29.96
C MET A 369 -2.01 2.46 30.99
N THR A 370 -3.26 2.78 31.36
CA THR A 370 -4.18 1.86 32.03
C THR A 370 -5.40 1.66 31.14
N ALA A 371 -5.81 0.41 30.96
CA ALA A 371 -6.99 0.05 30.20
C ALA A 371 -8.03 -0.60 31.10
N GLU A 372 -9.27 -0.12 31.08
CA GLU A 372 -10.44 -0.76 31.66
C GLU A 372 -11.31 -1.28 30.52
N LEU A 373 -11.58 -2.57 30.51
CA LEU A 373 -12.37 -3.23 29.47
C LEU A 373 -13.61 -3.84 30.10
N GLU A 374 -14.75 -3.61 29.48
CA GLU A 374 -16.01 -4.29 29.83
C GLU A 374 -16.34 -5.26 28.71
N MET A 375 -16.14 -6.55 29.00
CA MET A 375 -16.33 -7.65 28.05
C MET A 375 -17.82 -7.87 27.76
N PRO A 376 -18.19 -8.54 26.64
CA PRO A 376 -19.59 -8.76 26.27
C PRO A 376 -20.38 -9.60 27.30
N ASP A 377 -19.71 -10.43 28.08
CA ASP A 377 -20.30 -11.21 29.20
C ASP A 377 -20.41 -10.46 30.50
N GLY A 378 -19.99 -9.17 30.53
CA GLY A 378 -19.99 -8.30 31.69
C GLY A 378 -18.76 -8.41 32.60
N GLU A 379 -17.77 -9.24 32.22
CA GLU A 379 -16.49 -9.28 32.92
C GLU A 379 -15.77 -7.92 32.76
N LYS A 380 -15.21 -7.40 33.85
CA LYS A 380 -14.40 -6.18 33.84
C LYS A 380 -12.94 -6.54 34.04
N ILE A 381 -12.12 -6.10 33.11
CA ILE A 381 -10.66 -6.32 33.12
C ILE A 381 -9.99 -4.95 33.26
N GLU A 382 -9.19 -4.78 34.31
CA GLU A 382 -8.30 -3.63 34.45
C GLU A 382 -6.85 -4.11 34.21
N GLN A 383 -6.16 -3.46 33.26
CA GLN A 383 -4.82 -3.80 32.87
C GLN A 383 -3.91 -2.57 32.90
N GLN A 384 -2.86 -2.63 33.70
CA GLN A 384 -1.75 -1.69 33.60
C GLN A 384 -0.78 -2.15 32.50
N LEU A 385 -0.37 -1.21 31.68
CA LEU A 385 0.48 -1.42 30.52
C LEU A 385 1.82 -0.72 30.73
N VAL A 386 2.88 -1.48 30.59
CA VAL A 386 4.24 -1.05 30.90
C VAL A 386 5.05 -0.98 29.61
N LYS A 387 5.93 0.02 29.51
CA LYS A 387 6.80 0.20 28.34
C LYS A 387 7.66 -1.05 28.04
N ASP A 388 7.80 -1.33 26.75
CA ASP A 388 8.52 -2.49 26.19
C ASP A 388 7.85 -3.85 26.49
N GLN A 389 6.52 -3.86 26.68
CA GLN A 389 5.74 -5.07 26.86
C GLN A 389 4.65 -5.21 25.80
N ILE A 390 4.46 -6.44 25.34
CA ILE A 390 3.29 -6.82 24.52
C ILE A 390 2.35 -7.66 25.38
N ILE A 391 1.14 -7.21 25.56
CA ILE A 391 0.10 -7.91 26.33
C ILE A 391 -1.03 -8.30 25.41
N LYS A 392 -1.48 -9.54 25.50
CA LYS A 392 -2.61 -10.06 24.74
C LYS A 392 -3.75 -10.48 25.66
N ILE A 393 -4.94 -9.97 25.39
CA ILE A 393 -6.20 -10.37 26.05
C ILE A 393 -7.05 -11.13 25.02
N ASN A 394 -7.45 -12.36 25.36
CA ASN A 394 -8.36 -13.12 24.50
C ASN A 394 -9.74 -12.48 24.54
N ALA A 395 -10.28 -12.17 23.37
CA ALA A 395 -11.57 -11.49 23.25
C ALA A 395 -12.24 -11.90 21.93
N PRO A 396 -13.55 -12.12 21.91
CA PRO A 396 -14.31 -12.41 20.70
C PRO A 396 -14.37 -11.18 19.78
N TYR A 397 -14.79 -11.37 18.53
CA TYR A 397 -15.10 -10.27 17.62
C TYR A 397 -16.51 -9.71 17.94
N GLU A 398 -16.60 -9.05 19.04
CA GLU A 398 -17.81 -8.38 19.56
C GLU A 398 -17.41 -7.04 20.15
N PRO A 399 -18.31 -6.06 20.25
CA PRO A 399 -18.03 -4.77 20.88
C PRO A 399 -17.62 -4.94 22.36
N ILE A 400 -16.50 -4.34 22.72
CA ILE A 400 -15.94 -4.31 24.06
C ILE A 400 -15.78 -2.85 24.42
N SER A 401 -16.48 -2.40 25.46
CA SER A 401 -16.32 -1.02 25.90
C SER A 401 -14.97 -0.85 26.58
N ALA A 402 -14.15 0.01 26.02
CA ALA A 402 -12.81 0.30 26.52
C ALA A 402 -12.69 1.73 27.00
N LEU A 403 -12.14 1.89 28.21
CA LEU A 403 -11.69 3.16 28.73
C LEU A 403 -10.16 3.11 28.86
N LEU A 404 -9.49 3.85 28.01
CA LEU A 404 -8.04 3.87 27.87
C LEU A 404 -7.50 5.18 28.46
N ARG A 405 -6.65 5.08 29.47
CA ARG A 405 -6.02 6.24 30.12
C ARG A 405 -4.52 6.21 29.90
N PRO A 406 -4.02 6.93 28.87
CA PRO A 406 -2.59 7.07 28.66
C PRO A 406 -1.93 7.87 29.79
N ALA A 407 -0.66 7.61 30.05
CA ALA A 407 0.14 8.45 30.92
C ALA A 407 0.24 9.89 30.37
N LYS A 408 0.54 10.86 31.21
CA LYS A 408 0.56 12.30 30.88
C LYS A 408 1.40 12.69 29.66
N ASN A 409 2.36 11.87 29.30
CA ASN A 409 3.30 12.07 28.19
C ASN A 409 3.10 11.07 27.03
N MET A 410 1.99 10.33 27.04
CA MET A 410 1.60 9.36 26.04
C MET A 410 0.33 9.79 25.33
N ASP A 411 0.17 9.41 24.07
CA ASP A 411 -0.96 9.69 23.20
C ASP A 411 -1.47 8.39 22.57
N ILE A 412 -2.78 8.27 22.41
CA ILE A 412 -3.46 7.14 21.76
C ILE A 412 -4.47 7.61 20.70
N GLY A 413 -4.36 8.89 20.26
CA GLY A 413 -5.20 9.48 19.21
C GLY A 413 -6.10 10.62 19.64
N ALA A 414 -6.33 10.83 20.97
CA ALA A 414 -7.13 11.95 21.47
C ALA A 414 -6.28 13.15 21.90
N GLY A 415 -4.98 13.02 21.89
CA GLY A 415 -4.04 14.00 22.42
C GLY A 415 -3.25 13.47 23.61
N THR A 416 -2.13 14.11 23.89
CA THR A 416 -1.19 13.67 24.92
C THR A 416 -1.83 13.70 26.32
N GLY A 417 -1.94 12.55 26.97
CA GLY A 417 -2.52 12.38 28.31
C GLY A 417 -4.04 12.37 28.36
N GLU A 418 -4.72 12.49 27.22
CA GLU A 418 -6.17 12.49 27.16
C GLU A 418 -6.73 11.06 27.13
N GLU A 419 -7.77 10.81 27.95
CA GLU A 419 -8.44 9.51 27.97
C GLU A 419 -9.33 9.30 26.75
N VAL A 420 -9.43 8.04 26.30
CA VAL A 420 -10.30 7.62 25.21
C VAL A 420 -11.31 6.61 25.73
N LYS A 421 -12.60 6.90 25.49
CA LYS A 421 -13.68 5.93 25.68
C LYS A 421 -14.23 5.53 24.32
N THR A 422 -14.08 4.27 23.95
CA THR A 422 -14.50 3.75 22.64
C THR A 422 -14.84 2.27 22.73
N ASP A 423 -15.56 1.78 21.72
CA ASP A 423 -15.73 0.35 21.53
C ASP A 423 -14.58 -0.20 20.68
N ILE A 424 -13.97 -1.27 21.17
CA ILE A 424 -12.94 -2.03 20.47
C ILE A 424 -13.41 -3.45 20.22
N TYR A 425 -12.77 -4.16 19.33
CA TYR A 425 -13.19 -5.50 18.93
C TYR A 425 -12.05 -6.48 19.10
N GLY A 426 -12.32 -7.63 19.68
CA GLY A 426 -11.39 -8.75 19.69
C GLY A 426 -11.26 -9.41 18.31
N GLY A 427 -11.03 -10.70 18.29
CA GLY A 427 -10.87 -11.47 17.05
C GLY A 427 -10.14 -12.78 17.28
N LYS A 428 -9.55 -13.33 16.22
CA LYS A 428 -8.82 -14.60 16.31
C LYS A 428 -7.56 -14.54 17.17
N VAL A 429 -7.01 -13.36 17.38
CA VAL A 429 -5.87 -13.11 18.27
C VAL A 429 -6.35 -12.48 19.57
N GLY A 430 -7.30 -11.58 19.52
CA GLY A 430 -7.81 -10.83 20.68
C GLY A 430 -7.36 -9.37 20.67
N ILE A 431 -7.39 -8.73 21.84
CA ILE A 431 -6.87 -7.37 22.02
C ILE A 431 -5.36 -7.46 22.26
N ILE A 432 -4.59 -6.64 21.57
CA ILE A 432 -3.13 -6.59 21.64
C ILE A 432 -2.73 -5.19 22.10
N PHE A 433 -2.02 -5.11 23.20
CA PHE A 433 -1.38 -3.88 23.64
C PHE A 433 0.12 -3.98 23.32
N ASP A 434 0.63 -3.06 22.50
CA ASP A 434 2.03 -2.96 22.10
C ASP A 434 2.59 -1.65 22.66
N CYS A 435 3.37 -1.74 23.75
CA CYS A 435 3.74 -0.59 24.57
C CYS A 435 5.25 -0.28 24.57
#